data_68b8cc514b769713fcf3ac38c23911e9
#
_entry.id   68b8cc514b769713fcf3ac38c23911e9
#
_cell.length_a   1.000
_cell.length_b   1.000
_cell.length_c   1.000
_cell.angle_alpha   90.00
_cell.angle_beta   90.00
_cell.angle_gamma   90.00
#
_symmetry.space_group_name_H-M   'P 1'
#
loop_
_entity.id
_entity.type
_entity.pdbx_description
1 polymer ?
#
loop_
_entity_poly.entity_id
_entity_poly.type
_entity_poly.pdbx_seq_one_letter_code
_entity_poly.pdbx_strand_id
1 'polypeptide(L)'
;EELKGNEIIKETFKILNDKKNDDFKFSGYIEGNELMNGEINVIVSDGFTGNVALKTAEGTANFITEELKKAFSGTLLGKISSLLNISNLKKFKKRLDPRLYNGAIFIGLNTPVVKSHGGTDFIGFSNSLDVCNKIVKGNLIDKIKSNIQ
;
A
#
# COMPACT_ATOMS: atom_id res chain seq x y z
N GLU A 1 6.52 -21.21 -10.81
CA GLU A 1 5.58 -20.28 -10.12
C GLU A 1 4.17 -20.86 -9.99
N GLU A 2 3.72 -21.70 -10.90
CA GLU A 2 2.41 -22.40 -10.82
C GLU A 2 2.22 -23.24 -9.55
N LEU A 3 3.31 -23.56 -8.85
CA LEU A 3 3.30 -24.36 -7.61
C LEU A 3 3.35 -23.53 -6.34
N LYS A 4 3.51 -22.20 -6.43
CA LYS A 4 3.61 -21.31 -5.27
C LYS A 4 2.23 -20.97 -4.70
N GLY A 5 2.16 -20.76 -3.39
CA GLY A 5 0.94 -20.42 -2.69
C GLY A 5 0.15 -21.62 -2.18
N ASN A 6 -0.96 -21.33 -1.51
CA ASN A 6 -1.93 -22.33 -1.06
C ASN A 6 -2.83 -22.81 -2.22
N GLU A 7 -3.66 -23.82 -1.99
CA GLU A 7 -4.52 -24.38 -3.04
C GLU A 7 -5.44 -23.35 -3.70
N ILE A 8 -5.98 -22.39 -2.93
CA ILE A 8 -6.85 -21.34 -3.44
C ILE A 8 -6.11 -20.44 -4.43
N ILE A 9 -4.86 -20.10 -4.12
CA ILE A 9 -4.01 -19.26 -5.00
C ILE A 9 -3.68 -20.01 -6.29
N LYS A 10 -3.33 -21.29 -6.20
CA LYS A 10 -3.05 -22.13 -7.38
C LYS A 10 -4.26 -22.29 -8.29
N GLU A 11 -5.43 -22.51 -7.70
CA GLU A 11 -6.69 -22.62 -8.45
C GLU A 11 -7.06 -21.29 -9.12
N THR A 12 -6.94 -20.18 -8.39
CA THR A 12 -7.15 -18.83 -8.92
C THR A 12 -6.21 -18.53 -10.08
N PHE A 13 -4.93 -18.88 -9.93
CA PHE A 13 -3.94 -18.72 -11.01
C PHE A 13 -4.38 -19.44 -12.29
N LYS A 14 -4.78 -20.71 -12.21
CA LYS A 14 -5.27 -21.47 -13.35
C LYS A 14 -6.47 -20.79 -14.02
N ILE A 15 -7.48 -20.43 -13.21
CA ILE A 15 -8.71 -19.79 -13.72
C ILE A 15 -8.39 -18.49 -14.45
N LEU A 16 -7.52 -17.65 -13.89
CA LEU A 16 -7.19 -16.34 -14.47
C LEU A 16 -6.25 -16.45 -15.67
N ASN A 17 -5.35 -17.42 -15.66
CA ASN A 17 -4.42 -17.66 -16.78
C ASN A 17 -5.13 -18.20 -18.01
N ASP A 18 -6.14 -19.04 -17.83
CA ASP A 18 -6.93 -19.63 -18.92
C ASP A 18 -7.98 -18.67 -19.49
N LYS A 19 -8.36 -17.64 -18.73
CA LYS A 19 -9.27 -16.60 -19.20
C LYS A 19 -8.52 -15.52 -19.97
N LYS A 20 -8.79 -15.40 -21.28
CA LYS A 20 -8.50 -14.15 -22.00
C LYS A 20 -9.43 -13.07 -21.44
N ASN A 21 -8.84 -12.07 -20.79
CA ASN A 21 -9.58 -10.93 -20.29
C ASN A 21 -9.00 -9.67 -20.93
N ASP A 22 -9.84 -8.92 -21.65
CA ASP A 22 -9.45 -7.70 -22.34
C ASP A 22 -9.42 -6.47 -21.40
N ASP A 23 -10.02 -6.58 -20.19
CA ASP A 23 -10.15 -5.47 -19.25
C ASP A 23 -8.91 -5.28 -18.38
N PHE A 24 -8.12 -6.34 -18.16
CA PHE A 24 -6.88 -6.26 -17.40
C PHE A 24 -5.87 -7.33 -17.82
N LYS A 25 -4.60 -7.02 -17.61
CA LYS A 25 -3.51 -7.98 -17.80
C LYS A 25 -3.28 -8.74 -16.50
N PHE A 26 -3.54 -10.04 -16.50
CA PHE A 26 -3.14 -10.90 -15.40
C PHE A 26 -1.62 -11.09 -15.41
N SER A 27 -0.95 -10.70 -14.33
CA SER A 27 0.52 -10.76 -14.21
C SER A 27 1.01 -11.99 -13.46
N GLY A 28 0.10 -12.85 -12.99
CA GLY A 28 0.43 -14.06 -12.26
C GLY A 28 0.63 -13.84 -10.76
N TYR A 29 1.39 -14.74 -10.16
CA TYR A 29 1.74 -14.70 -8.74
C TYR A 29 2.85 -13.69 -8.49
N ILE A 30 2.75 -12.95 -7.39
CA ILE A 30 3.74 -11.98 -6.94
C ILE A 30 4.29 -12.39 -5.56
N GLU A 31 5.59 -12.25 -5.36
CA GLU A 31 6.23 -12.51 -4.09
C GLU A 31 6.27 -11.26 -3.19
N GLY A 32 6.44 -11.48 -1.87
CA GLY A 32 6.43 -10.40 -0.89
C GLY A 32 7.52 -9.33 -1.09
N ASN A 33 8.67 -9.69 -1.68
CA ASN A 33 9.77 -8.77 -2.00
C ASN A 33 9.45 -7.84 -3.19
N GLU A 34 8.45 -8.17 -3.99
CA GLU A 34 8.04 -7.40 -5.17
C GLU A 34 6.91 -6.41 -4.88
N LEU A 35 6.26 -6.52 -3.72
CA LEU A 35 5.10 -5.68 -3.34
C LEU A 35 5.39 -4.17 -3.47
N MET A 36 6.62 -3.75 -3.25
CA MET A 36 7.02 -2.33 -3.25
C MET A 36 7.67 -1.87 -4.55
N ASN A 37 7.83 -2.73 -5.57
CA ASN A 37 8.47 -2.38 -6.84
C ASN A 37 7.63 -1.41 -7.68
N GLY A 38 6.31 -1.41 -7.48
CA GLY A 38 5.38 -0.53 -8.20
C GLY A 38 5.12 -0.95 -9.65
N GLU A 39 5.49 -2.16 -10.04
CA GLU A 39 5.26 -2.71 -11.37
C GLU A 39 3.83 -3.22 -11.56
N ILE A 40 3.20 -3.66 -10.47
CA ILE A 40 1.83 -4.21 -10.45
C ILE A 40 0.87 -3.15 -9.92
N ASN A 41 -0.18 -2.88 -10.68
CA ASN A 41 -1.17 -1.86 -10.32
C ASN A 41 -2.12 -2.30 -9.19
N VAL A 42 -2.50 -3.59 -9.17
CA VAL A 42 -3.42 -4.15 -8.19
C VAL A 42 -2.92 -5.52 -7.74
N ILE A 43 -2.78 -5.71 -6.44
CA ILE A 43 -2.39 -6.96 -5.81
C ILE A 43 -3.56 -7.43 -4.95
N VAL A 44 -4.03 -8.65 -5.20
CA VAL A 44 -5.13 -9.27 -4.46
C VAL A 44 -4.56 -10.30 -3.50
N SER A 45 -4.94 -10.22 -2.24
CA SER A 45 -4.59 -11.20 -1.20
C SER A 45 -5.75 -11.42 -0.24
N ASP A 46 -5.67 -12.48 0.56
CA ASP A 46 -6.56 -12.60 1.72
C ASP A 46 -6.23 -11.54 2.79
N GLY A 47 -7.20 -11.25 3.66
CA GLY A 47 -7.08 -10.17 4.63
C GLY A 47 -6.01 -10.41 5.70
N PHE A 48 -5.71 -11.67 6.04
CA PHE A 48 -4.67 -11.99 7.02
C PHE A 48 -3.28 -11.80 6.41
N THR A 49 -3.02 -12.40 5.27
CA THR A 49 -1.73 -12.27 4.54
C THR A 49 -1.44 -10.81 4.20
N GLY A 50 -2.42 -10.09 3.67
CA GLY A 50 -2.28 -8.66 3.37
C GLY A 50 -1.99 -7.83 4.61
N ASN A 51 -2.63 -8.12 5.74
CA ASN A 51 -2.37 -7.42 7.00
C ASN A 51 -0.96 -7.72 7.56
N VAL A 52 -0.50 -8.96 7.48
CA VAL A 52 0.87 -9.33 7.88
C VAL A 52 1.89 -8.58 7.02
N ALA A 53 1.72 -8.59 5.69
CA ALA A 53 2.60 -7.87 4.77
C ALA A 53 2.64 -6.37 5.09
N LEU A 54 1.48 -5.73 5.27
CA LEU A 54 1.35 -4.32 5.63
C LEU A 54 2.05 -4.00 6.96
N LYS A 55 1.79 -4.77 8.01
CA LYS A 55 2.39 -4.56 9.33
C LYS A 55 3.91 -4.79 9.34
N THR A 56 4.38 -5.76 8.56
CA THR A 56 5.81 -5.99 8.37
C THR A 56 6.46 -4.79 7.66
N ALA A 57 5.85 -4.29 6.59
CA ALA A 57 6.35 -3.11 5.88
C ALA A 57 6.38 -1.86 6.79
N GLU A 58 5.31 -1.59 7.54
CA GLU A 58 5.25 -0.49 8.53
C GLU A 58 6.35 -0.62 9.59
N GLY A 59 6.51 -1.81 10.17
CA GLY A 59 7.51 -2.09 11.19
C GLY A 59 8.94 -1.93 10.66
N THR A 60 9.20 -2.42 9.45
CA THR A 60 10.51 -2.29 8.78
C THR A 60 10.82 -0.84 8.46
N ALA A 61 9.86 -0.06 7.96
CA ALA A 61 10.05 1.36 7.69
C ALA A 61 10.38 2.16 8.96
N ASN A 62 9.70 1.87 10.06
CA ASN A 62 9.99 2.48 11.36
C ASN A 62 11.38 2.10 11.86
N PHE A 63 11.73 0.81 11.81
CA PHE A 63 13.05 0.31 12.20
C PHE A 63 14.17 0.99 11.41
N ILE A 64 14.08 1.03 10.08
CA ILE A 64 15.08 1.68 9.22
C ILE A 64 15.19 3.17 9.55
N THR A 65 14.06 3.84 9.79
CA THR A 65 14.04 5.28 10.12
C THR A 65 14.74 5.56 11.45
N GLU A 66 14.52 4.70 12.45
CA GLU A 66 15.18 4.82 13.76
C GLU A 66 16.69 4.53 13.68
N GLU A 67 17.09 3.48 12.97
CA GLU A 67 18.51 3.15 12.80
C GLU A 67 19.25 4.26 12.02
N LEU A 68 18.62 4.79 10.98
CA LEU A 68 19.18 5.93 10.25
C LEU A 68 19.35 7.16 11.16
N LYS A 69 18.35 7.45 11.99
CA LYS A 69 18.44 8.54 12.97
C LYS A 69 19.59 8.33 13.97
N LYS A 70 19.78 7.11 14.48
CA LYS A 70 20.89 6.76 15.39
C LYS A 70 22.23 6.96 14.68
N ALA A 71 22.37 6.46 13.46
CA ALA A 71 23.60 6.59 12.67
C ALA A 71 24.02 8.06 12.48
N PHE A 72 23.07 8.95 12.18
CA PHE A 72 23.33 10.38 12.02
C PHE A 72 23.51 11.13 13.35
N SER A 73 22.88 10.67 14.44
CA SER A 73 22.97 11.38 15.74
C SER A 73 24.16 10.94 16.61
N GLY A 74 24.75 9.78 16.31
CA GLY A 74 25.78 9.14 17.14
C GLY A 74 27.14 9.84 17.17
N THR A 75 27.47 10.66 16.17
CA THR A 75 28.75 11.36 16.06
C THR A 75 28.58 12.83 15.70
N LEU A 76 29.58 13.64 16.00
CA LEU A 76 29.57 15.06 15.61
C LEU A 76 29.52 15.21 14.08
N LEU A 77 30.31 14.44 13.35
CA LEU A 77 30.30 14.41 11.89
C LEU A 77 28.96 13.99 11.33
N GLY A 78 28.31 12.99 11.95
CA GLY A 78 26.95 12.55 11.59
C GLY A 78 25.93 13.67 11.74
N LYS A 79 26.00 14.44 12.84
CA LYS A 79 25.11 15.59 13.06
C LYS A 79 25.30 16.68 11.99
N ILE A 80 26.54 17.00 11.65
CA ILE A 80 26.84 17.96 10.58
C ILE A 80 26.33 17.46 9.23
N SER A 81 26.59 16.20 8.90
CA SER A 81 26.09 15.56 7.67
C SER A 81 24.58 15.56 7.59
N SER A 82 23.87 15.29 8.71
CA SER A 82 22.42 15.33 8.74
C SER A 82 21.87 16.74 8.52
N LEU A 83 22.54 17.75 9.03
CA LEU A 83 22.16 19.15 8.83
C LEU A 83 22.28 19.55 7.35
N LEU A 84 23.39 19.17 6.70
CA LEU A 84 23.62 19.43 5.28
C LEU A 84 22.61 18.68 4.38
N ASN A 85 22.13 17.51 4.80
CA ASN A 85 21.20 16.66 4.06
C ASN A 85 19.75 16.74 4.57
N ILE A 86 19.40 17.73 5.38
CA ILE A 86 18.10 17.78 6.06
C ILE A 86 16.90 17.76 5.09
N SER A 87 17.03 18.37 3.91
CA SER A 87 15.99 18.35 2.87
C SER A 87 15.73 16.95 2.35
N ASN A 88 16.79 16.18 2.06
CA ASN A 88 16.68 14.82 1.56
C ASN A 88 16.15 13.87 2.64
N LEU A 89 16.60 14.03 3.88
CA LEU A 89 16.10 13.26 5.02
C LEU A 89 14.60 13.52 5.30
N LYS A 90 14.15 14.77 5.17
CA LYS A 90 12.73 15.11 5.28
C LYS A 90 11.92 14.48 4.14
N LYS A 91 12.40 14.51 2.90
CA LYS A 91 11.74 13.84 1.76
C LYS A 91 11.67 12.33 1.98
N PHE A 92 12.76 11.70 2.41
CA PHE A 92 12.80 10.28 2.74
C PHE A 92 11.76 9.92 3.81
N LYS A 93 11.77 10.63 4.95
CA LYS A 93 10.80 10.42 6.03
C LYS A 93 9.35 10.59 5.54
N LYS A 94 9.10 11.60 4.70
CA LYS A 94 7.76 11.83 4.13
C LYS A 94 7.31 10.67 3.25
N ARG A 95 8.19 10.08 2.45
CA ARG A 95 7.85 8.90 1.60
C ARG A 95 7.50 7.66 2.40
N LEU A 96 8.06 7.51 3.60
CA LEU A 96 7.79 6.38 4.51
C LEU A 96 6.66 6.66 5.51
N ASP A 97 6.03 7.83 5.47
CA ASP A 97 5.00 8.22 6.42
C ASP A 97 3.66 7.53 6.08
N PRO A 98 3.22 6.53 6.87
CA PRO A 98 2.01 5.79 6.58
C PRO A 98 0.74 6.64 6.63
N ARG A 99 0.79 7.79 7.31
CA ARG A 99 -0.35 8.72 7.41
C ARG A 99 -0.76 9.29 6.05
N LEU A 100 0.19 9.39 5.10
CA LEU A 100 -0.07 9.90 3.75
C LEU A 100 -0.78 8.89 2.85
N TYR A 101 -0.79 7.61 3.25
CA TYR A 101 -1.41 6.50 2.51
C TYR A 101 -2.64 5.95 3.23
N ASN A 102 -3.16 6.70 4.21
CA ASN A 102 -4.31 6.28 5.01
C ASN A 102 -5.62 6.43 4.22
N GLY A 103 -6.52 5.48 4.43
CA GLY A 103 -7.84 5.43 3.81
C GLY A 103 -7.99 4.24 2.86
N ALA A 104 -8.63 3.18 3.36
CA ALA A 104 -8.98 1.99 2.58
C ALA A 104 -10.47 1.98 2.27
N ILE A 105 -10.83 1.81 1.00
CA ILE A 105 -12.23 1.71 0.59
C ILE A 105 -12.78 0.30 0.81
N PHE A 106 -14.01 0.19 1.28
CA PHE A 106 -14.80 -1.04 1.21
C PHE A 106 -15.46 -1.13 -0.18
N ILE A 107 -15.03 -2.11 -0.95
CA ILE A 107 -15.60 -2.41 -2.28
C ILE A 107 -16.85 -3.28 -2.12
N GLY A 108 -17.84 -3.11 -3.01
CA GLY A 108 -19.10 -3.89 -3.00
C GLY A 108 -20.25 -3.23 -2.22
N LEU A 109 -20.04 -2.02 -1.71
CA LEU A 109 -21.09 -1.23 -1.07
C LEU A 109 -21.72 -0.25 -2.06
N ASN A 110 -22.99 0.13 -1.79
CA ASN A 110 -23.73 1.07 -2.64
C ASN A 110 -23.30 2.54 -2.44
N THR A 111 -22.57 2.82 -1.37
CA THR A 111 -22.07 4.16 -1.03
C THR A 111 -20.60 4.08 -0.66
N PRO A 112 -19.82 5.15 -0.84
CA PRO A 112 -18.43 5.19 -0.43
C PRO A 112 -18.28 5.02 1.08
N VAL A 113 -17.56 3.99 1.50
CA VAL A 113 -17.16 3.77 2.90
C VAL A 113 -15.65 3.64 2.92
N VAL A 114 -14.99 4.51 3.66
CA VAL A 114 -13.54 4.53 3.79
C VAL A 114 -13.16 4.25 5.24
N LYS A 115 -12.33 3.23 5.43
CA LYS A 115 -11.75 2.88 6.72
C LYS A 115 -10.46 3.65 6.93
N SER A 116 -10.39 4.41 8.02
CA SER A 116 -9.15 5.01 8.51
C SER A 116 -8.41 4.06 9.44
N HIS A 117 -7.10 4.19 9.54
CA HIS A 117 -6.28 3.44 10.49
C HIS A 117 -6.64 3.83 11.93
N GLY A 118 -6.79 2.84 12.83
CA GLY A 118 -7.27 3.07 14.21
C GLY A 118 -6.36 3.94 15.07
N GLY A 119 -5.05 3.90 14.84
CA GLY A 119 -4.05 4.71 15.56
C GLY A 119 -3.66 6.00 14.83
N THR A 120 -4.48 6.50 13.90
CA THR A 120 -4.13 7.68 13.10
C THR A 120 -4.36 8.98 13.87
N ASP A 121 -3.56 10.00 13.54
CA ASP A 121 -3.76 11.37 13.97
C ASP A 121 -4.64 12.16 12.98
N PHE A 122 -4.80 13.47 13.21
CA PHE A 122 -5.60 14.33 12.34
C PHE A 122 -5.09 14.37 10.89
N ILE A 123 -3.79 14.24 10.66
CA ILE A 123 -3.19 14.24 9.31
C ILE A 123 -3.64 13.00 8.54
N GLY A 124 -3.49 11.83 9.14
CA GLY A 124 -3.92 10.60 8.50
C GLY A 124 -5.44 10.51 8.35
N PHE A 125 -6.22 11.02 9.31
CA PHE A 125 -7.67 11.08 9.16
C PHE A 125 -8.10 12.02 8.03
N SER A 126 -7.45 13.20 7.89
CA SER A 126 -7.67 14.10 6.76
C SER A 126 -7.40 13.43 5.41
N ASN A 127 -6.32 12.64 5.31
CA ASN A 127 -6.05 11.87 4.09
C ASN A 127 -7.16 10.84 3.79
N SER A 128 -7.75 10.22 4.79
CA SER A 128 -8.90 9.32 4.60
C SER A 128 -10.13 10.04 4.07
N LEU A 129 -10.38 11.28 4.51
CA LEU A 129 -11.45 12.13 3.97
C LEU A 129 -11.16 12.53 2.53
N ASP A 130 -9.90 12.84 2.19
CA ASP A 130 -9.49 13.13 0.81
C ASP A 130 -9.69 11.94 -0.11
N VAL A 131 -9.40 10.73 0.36
CA VAL A 131 -9.71 9.49 -0.38
C VAL A 131 -11.21 9.38 -0.63
N CYS A 132 -12.04 9.56 0.39
CA CYS A 132 -13.50 9.54 0.24
C CYS A 132 -13.99 10.58 -0.78
N ASN A 133 -13.49 11.81 -0.70
CA ASN A 133 -13.82 12.88 -1.64
C ASN A 133 -13.41 12.54 -3.08
N LYS A 134 -12.24 11.95 -3.30
CA LYS A 134 -11.79 11.47 -4.62
C LYS A 134 -12.70 10.38 -5.17
N ILE A 135 -13.15 9.44 -4.33
CA ILE A 135 -14.08 8.37 -4.72
C ILE A 135 -15.41 8.96 -5.20
N VAL A 136 -15.97 9.90 -4.43
CA VAL A 136 -17.23 10.57 -4.77
C VAL A 136 -17.07 11.37 -6.07
N LYS A 137 -16.07 12.26 -6.15
CA LYS A 137 -15.82 13.09 -7.34
C LYS A 137 -15.49 12.27 -8.59
N GLY A 138 -14.82 11.14 -8.42
CA GLY A 138 -14.47 10.22 -9.50
C GLY A 138 -15.59 9.30 -9.93
N ASN A 139 -16.74 9.35 -9.24
CA ASN A 139 -17.88 8.47 -9.46
C ASN A 139 -17.51 6.97 -9.49
N LEU A 140 -16.62 6.57 -8.57
CA LEU A 140 -16.01 5.23 -8.58
C LEU A 140 -17.06 4.11 -8.40
N ILE A 141 -18.05 4.32 -7.53
CA ILE A 141 -19.07 3.29 -7.23
C ILE A 141 -19.89 2.96 -8.48
N ASP A 142 -20.35 3.97 -9.22
CA ASP A 142 -21.13 3.75 -10.43
C ASP A 142 -20.27 3.16 -11.56
N LYS A 143 -19.02 3.56 -11.66
CA LYS A 143 -18.05 2.94 -12.58
C LYS A 143 -17.83 1.46 -12.29
N ILE A 144 -17.72 1.07 -11.01
CA ILE A 144 -17.62 -0.33 -10.63
C ILE A 144 -18.89 -1.07 -11.03
N LYS A 145 -20.09 -0.53 -10.72
CA LYS A 145 -21.36 -1.15 -11.06
C LYS A 145 -21.54 -1.37 -12.56
N SER A 146 -21.15 -0.37 -13.36
CA SER A 146 -21.29 -0.45 -14.83
C SER A 146 -20.32 -1.44 -15.49
N ASN A 147 -19.21 -1.80 -14.83
CA ASN A 147 -18.22 -2.73 -15.38
C ASN A 147 -18.36 -4.17 -14.85
N ILE A 148 -19.26 -4.42 -13.88
CA ILE A 148 -19.51 -5.77 -13.34
C ILE A 148 -20.76 -6.42 -13.98
N GLN A 149 -21.60 -5.63 -14.64
CA GLN A 149 -22.77 -6.11 -15.41
C GLN A 149 -22.34 -6.61 -16.78
#